data_ca4ae3daea05d1a953928419db1a181d
#
_entry.id   ca4ae3daea05d1a953928419db1a181d
#
_cell.length_a   1.000
_cell.length_b   1.000
_cell.length_c   1.000
_cell.angle_alpha   90.00
_cell.angle_beta   90.00
_cell.angle_gamma   90.00
#
_symmetry.space_group_name_H-M   'P 1'
#
loop_
_entity.id
_entity.type
_entity.pdbx_description
1 polymer ?
#
loop_
_entity_poly.entity_id
_entity_poly.type
_entity_poly.pdbx_seq_one_letter_code
_entity_poly.pdbx_strand_id
1 'polypeptide(L)'
;ATKYSGVVLAGKAYVVGAPEFVLRQDYAAVQGTIEVFLEKGYRVLVFAEYEGNLDGKELTENATPIAFILLNNAIREGAMDTFRYFSKRGVEVKVISGDNPVTVSEIAKKAGIRHAEKQVDAATLKTAEAVRKAAKKYTVFGRVTPEQKRLLVQALKEQGKTVAMTGDGVND
;
A
#
# COMPACT_ATOMS: atom_id res chain seq x y z
N ALA A 1 11.77 -8.78 4.80
CA ALA A 1 10.64 -9.21 5.63
C ALA A 1 9.63 -9.92 4.74
N THR A 2 9.17 -11.09 5.17
CA THR A 2 8.09 -11.85 4.51
C THR A 2 6.79 -11.04 4.56
N LYS A 3 6.03 -11.07 3.49
CA LYS A 3 4.78 -10.31 3.37
C LYS A 3 3.55 -11.19 3.66
N TYR A 4 3.73 -12.19 4.48
CA TYR A 4 2.69 -13.09 4.96
C TYR A 4 2.92 -13.47 6.42
N SER A 5 1.88 -13.93 7.08
CA SER A 5 1.93 -14.66 8.34
C SER A 5 1.44 -16.07 8.08
N GLY A 6 1.99 -17.07 8.79
CA GLY A 6 1.61 -18.45 8.57
C GLY A 6 1.64 -19.29 9.84
N VAL A 7 0.91 -20.39 9.83
CA VAL A 7 0.81 -21.36 10.93
C VAL A 7 0.68 -22.77 10.37
N VAL A 8 1.26 -23.74 11.07
CA VAL A 8 1.03 -25.16 10.80
C VAL A 8 0.00 -25.68 11.81
N LEU A 9 -1.09 -26.22 11.31
CA LEU A 9 -2.17 -26.78 12.12
C LEU A 9 -2.55 -28.16 11.56
N ALA A 10 -2.54 -29.18 12.41
CA ALA A 10 -2.88 -30.57 12.04
C ALA A 10 -2.11 -31.08 10.81
N GLY A 11 -0.82 -30.72 10.69
CA GLY A 11 0.05 -31.16 9.59
C GLY A 11 -0.13 -30.37 8.29
N LYS A 12 -1.00 -29.37 8.25
CA LYS A 12 -1.22 -28.47 7.10
C LYS A 12 -0.70 -27.07 7.40
N ALA A 13 -0.07 -26.45 6.40
CA ALA A 13 0.37 -25.08 6.49
C ALA A 13 -0.69 -24.13 5.95
N TYR A 14 -0.96 -23.07 6.71
CA TYR A 14 -1.88 -22.01 6.34
C TYR A 14 -1.16 -20.67 6.37
N VAL A 15 -1.49 -19.82 5.40
CA VAL A 15 -0.89 -18.50 5.25
C VAL A 15 -1.95 -17.42 5.08
N VAL A 16 -1.66 -16.24 5.60
CA VAL A 16 -2.46 -15.03 5.37
C VAL A 16 -1.54 -13.88 4.97
N GLY A 17 -1.91 -13.16 3.91
CA GLY A 17 -1.10 -12.05 3.41
C GLY A 17 -1.76 -11.33 2.25
N ALA A 18 -1.04 -10.38 1.66
CA ALA A 18 -1.52 -9.71 0.46
C ALA A 18 -1.60 -10.72 -0.71
N PRO A 19 -2.71 -10.73 -1.48
CA PRO A 19 -2.97 -11.76 -2.48
C PRO A 19 -1.86 -11.95 -3.50
N GLU A 20 -1.25 -10.86 -3.97
CA GLU A 20 -0.16 -10.89 -4.94
C GLU A 20 1.11 -11.60 -4.44
N PHE A 21 1.35 -11.62 -3.11
CA PHE A 21 2.49 -12.31 -2.51
C PHE A 21 2.20 -13.74 -2.13
N VAL A 22 0.95 -14.05 -1.78
CA VAL A 22 0.54 -15.39 -1.38
C VAL A 22 0.22 -16.24 -2.60
N LEU A 23 -0.58 -15.73 -3.55
CA LEU A 23 -1.04 -16.47 -4.73
C LEU A 23 -0.05 -16.43 -5.90
N ARG A 24 0.84 -15.43 -5.93
CA ARG A 24 1.91 -15.33 -6.92
C ARG A 24 1.38 -15.41 -8.37
N GLN A 25 1.73 -16.46 -9.12
CA GLN A 25 1.27 -16.67 -10.50
C GLN A 25 -0.25 -16.85 -10.60
N ASP A 26 -0.89 -17.42 -9.57
CA ASP A 26 -2.34 -17.65 -9.55
C ASP A 26 -3.14 -16.38 -9.20
N TYR A 27 -2.45 -15.31 -8.80
CA TYR A 27 -3.07 -14.01 -8.52
C TYR A 27 -3.86 -13.47 -9.73
N ALA A 28 -3.37 -13.69 -10.95
CA ALA A 28 -4.02 -13.22 -12.17
C ALA A 28 -5.47 -13.73 -12.34
N ALA A 29 -5.76 -14.95 -11.86
CA ALA A 29 -7.10 -15.55 -11.95
C ALA A 29 -8.13 -14.84 -11.05
N VAL A 30 -7.70 -14.21 -9.97
CA VAL A 30 -8.58 -13.56 -8.99
C VAL A 30 -8.44 -12.03 -8.97
N GLN A 31 -7.51 -11.48 -9.74
CA GLN A 31 -7.18 -10.06 -9.76
C GLN A 31 -8.41 -9.18 -10.01
N GLY A 32 -9.21 -9.48 -11.03
CA GLY A 32 -10.41 -8.70 -11.35
C GLY A 32 -11.44 -8.65 -10.22
N THR A 33 -11.59 -9.75 -9.48
CA THR A 33 -12.49 -9.78 -8.32
C THR A 33 -11.93 -8.92 -7.18
N ILE A 34 -10.61 -8.98 -6.95
CA ILE A 34 -9.95 -8.22 -5.89
C ILE A 34 -9.98 -6.72 -6.20
N GLU A 35 -9.76 -6.32 -7.45
CA GLU A 35 -9.75 -4.91 -7.87
C GLU A 35 -11.06 -4.19 -7.52
N VAL A 36 -12.21 -4.85 -7.66
CA VAL A 36 -13.51 -4.29 -7.27
C VAL A 36 -13.54 -3.86 -5.79
N PHE A 37 -12.88 -4.60 -4.91
CA PHE A 37 -12.81 -4.26 -3.48
C PHE A 37 -11.75 -3.20 -3.21
N LEU A 38 -10.61 -3.22 -3.91
CA LEU A 38 -9.58 -2.20 -3.80
C LEU A 38 -10.12 -0.82 -4.21
N GLU A 39 -10.91 -0.75 -5.30
CA GLU A 39 -11.58 0.47 -5.78
C GLU A 39 -12.60 1.03 -4.78
N LYS A 40 -13.17 0.17 -3.93
CA LYS A 40 -14.02 0.59 -2.80
C LYS A 40 -13.22 1.04 -1.57
N GLY A 41 -11.89 0.93 -1.61
CA GLY A 41 -10.98 1.30 -0.54
C GLY A 41 -10.79 0.23 0.53
N TYR A 42 -11.14 -1.04 0.23
CA TYR A 42 -10.82 -2.15 1.12
C TYR A 42 -9.36 -2.57 0.95
N ARG A 43 -8.71 -2.90 2.05
CA ARG A 43 -7.50 -3.71 2.03
C ARG A 43 -7.90 -5.17 1.96
N VAL A 44 -7.39 -5.89 0.98
CA VAL A 44 -7.71 -7.31 0.77
C VAL A 44 -6.54 -8.16 1.24
N LEU A 45 -6.81 -9.14 2.07
CA LEU A 45 -5.90 -10.23 2.39
C LEU A 45 -6.49 -11.54 1.89
N VAL A 46 -5.63 -12.50 1.56
CA VAL A 46 -6.04 -13.88 1.28
C VAL A 46 -5.62 -14.79 2.42
N PHE A 47 -6.50 -15.69 2.82
CA PHE A 47 -6.21 -16.85 3.65
C PHE A 47 -6.18 -18.07 2.74
N ALA A 48 -5.07 -18.81 2.76
CA ALA A 48 -4.83 -19.93 1.85
C ALA A 48 -4.17 -21.12 2.57
N GLU A 49 -4.44 -22.34 2.08
CA GLU A 49 -3.66 -23.54 2.39
C GLU A 49 -2.40 -23.51 1.52
N TYR A 50 -1.23 -23.75 2.13
CA TYR A 50 0.07 -23.70 1.46
C TYR A 50 0.70 -25.08 1.42
N GLU A 51 1.18 -25.50 0.25
CA GLU A 51 1.73 -26.85 0.04
C GLU A 51 3.17 -27.01 0.50
N GLY A 52 3.86 -25.93 0.84
CA GLY A 52 5.26 -25.92 1.25
C GLY A 52 5.47 -25.78 2.76
N ASN A 53 6.73 -25.75 3.15
CA ASN A 53 7.14 -25.52 4.53
C ASN A 53 7.23 -24.02 4.86
N LEU A 54 6.83 -23.66 6.05
CA LEU A 54 6.93 -22.29 6.57
C LEU A 54 8.30 -22.10 7.24
N ASP A 55 9.28 -21.66 6.48
CA ASP A 55 10.66 -21.42 6.95
C ASP A 55 10.98 -19.92 7.17
N GLY A 56 9.97 -19.07 7.06
CA GLY A 56 10.12 -17.62 7.21
C GLY A 56 10.68 -16.89 5.97
N LYS A 57 10.82 -17.61 4.85
CA LYS A 57 11.24 -17.04 3.57
C LYS A 57 10.04 -16.79 2.64
N GLU A 58 10.34 -16.40 1.40
CA GLU A 58 9.29 -16.26 0.38
C GLU A 58 8.65 -17.62 0.07
N LEU A 59 7.33 -17.59 -0.17
CA LEU A 59 6.59 -18.79 -0.55
C LEU A 59 7.05 -19.25 -1.95
N THR A 60 7.38 -20.51 -2.08
CA THR A 60 7.87 -21.12 -3.34
C THR A 60 6.85 -22.07 -3.96
N GLU A 61 6.06 -22.75 -3.12
CA GLU A 61 5.05 -23.71 -3.54
C GLU A 61 3.68 -23.07 -3.73
N ASN A 62 2.69 -23.85 -4.17
CA ASN A 62 1.33 -23.39 -4.42
C ASN A 62 0.61 -23.03 -3.13
N ALA A 63 -0.27 -22.04 -3.23
CA ALA A 63 -1.16 -21.62 -2.17
C ALA A 63 -2.61 -21.60 -2.69
N THR A 64 -3.44 -22.50 -2.18
CA THR A 64 -4.84 -22.60 -2.57
C THR A 64 -5.68 -21.65 -1.71
N PRO A 65 -6.34 -20.63 -2.30
CA PRO A 65 -7.13 -19.68 -1.53
C PRO A 65 -8.36 -20.35 -0.92
N ILE A 66 -8.55 -20.11 0.38
CA ILE A 66 -9.73 -20.57 1.15
C ILE A 66 -10.73 -19.41 1.29
N ALA A 67 -10.22 -18.20 1.60
CA ALA A 67 -11.06 -17.02 1.82
C ALA A 67 -10.31 -15.73 1.52
N PHE A 68 -11.06 -14.68 1.15
CA PHE A 68 -10.58 -13.31 1.11
C PHE A 68 -11.11 -12.53 2.32
N ILE A 69 -10.21 -11.83 2.99
CA ILE A 69 -10.51 -11.01 4.17
C ILE A 69 -10.48 -9.55 3.72
N LEU A 70 -11.60 -8.88 3.85
CA LEU A 70 -11.75 -7.48 3.49
C LEU A 70 -11.65 -6.61 4.75
N LEU A 71 -10.63 -5.77 4.80
CA LEU A 71 -10.41 -4.84 5.91
C LEU A 71 -10.80 -3.43 5.47
N ASN A 72 -11.63 -2.78 6.26
CA ASN A 72 -12.02 -1.38 6.04
C ASN A 72 -11.70 -0.57 7.29
N ASN A 73 -10.88 0.44 7.14
CA ASN A 73 -10.56 1.37 8.21
C ASN A 73 -11.44 2.62 8.07
N ALA A 74 -12.20 2.92 9.10
CA ALA A 74 -12.94 4.18 9.17
C ALA A 74 -11.97 5.36 9.18
N ILE A 75 -12.27 6.37 8.36
CA ILE A 75 -11.52 7.63 8.40
C ILE A 75 -11.87 8.34 9.71
N ARG A 76 -10.85 8.86 10.40
CA ARG A 76 -11.04 9.59 11.65
C ARG A 76 -11.96 10.78 11.44
N GLU A 77 -12.85 11.02 12.40
CA GLU A 77 -13.65 12.21 12.47
C GLU A 77 -12.75 13.47 12.44
N GLY A 78 -13.13 14.47 11.66
CA GLY A 78 -12.34 15.70 11.47
C GLY A 78 -11.18 15.61 10.45
N ALA A 79 -10.87 14.43 9.88
CA ALA A 79 -9.79 14.31 8.90
C ALA A 79 -10.02 15.19 7.66
N MET A 80 -11.26 15.22 7.13
CA MET A 80 -11.61 16.08 5.99
C MET A 80 -11.39 17.57 6.29
N ASP A 81 -11.75 18.02 7.48
CA ASP A 81 -11.57 19.42 7.87
C ASP A 81 -10.10 19.78 8.04
N THR A 82 -9.32 18.86 8.58
CA THR A 82 -7.86 19.01 8.69
C THR A 82 -7.20 19.15 7.31
N PHE A 83 -7.51 18.30 6.36
CA PHE A 83 -6.94 18.37 5.00
C PHE A 83 -7.46 19.58 4.23
N ARG A 84 -8.72 20.00 4.46
CA ARG A 84 -9.25 21.25 3.92
C ARG A 84 -8.51 22.47 4.47
N TYR A 85 -8.20 22.48 5.77
CA TYR A 85 -7.41 23.52 6.40
C TYR A 85 -6.01 23.62 5.79
N PHE A 86 -5.30 22.49 5.64
CA PHE A 86 -3.99 22.47 4.99
C PHE A 86 -4.04 22.99 3.56
N SER A 87 -5.04 22.57 2.78
CA SER A 87 -5.24 23.06 1.42
C SER A 87 -5.45 24.58 1.35
N LYS A 88 -6.25 25.15 2.27
CA LYS A 88 -6.47 26.60 2.36
C LYS A 88 -5.20 27.38 2.72
N ARG A 89 -4.25 26.76 3.41
CA ARG A 89 -2.94 27.33 3.77
C ARG A 89 -1.85 27.09 2.73
N GLY A 90 -2.20 26.55 1.55
CA GLY A 90 -1.25 26.27 0.49
C GLY A 90 -0.33 25.05 0.77
N VAL A 91 -0.65 24.24 1.77
CA VAL A 91 0.10 23.04 2.07
C VAL A 91 -0.31 21.94 1.08
N GLU A 92 0.67 21.41 0.35
CA GLU A 92 0.51 20.26 -0.54
C GLU A 92 0.69 18.96 0.27
N VAL A 93 -0.35 18.13 0.28
CA VAL A 93 -0.31 16.83 0.97
C VAL A 93 0.12 15.75 0.00
N LYS A 94 1.09 14.92 0.41
CA LYS A 94 1.49 13.69 -0.26
C LYS A 94 1.20 12.50 0.66
N VAL A 95 0.61 11.45 0.13
CA VAL A 95 0.33 10.21 0.86
C VAL A 95 1.33 9.14 0.46
N ILE A 96 2.03 8.59 1.44
CA ILE A 96 3.06 7.57 1.23
C ILE A 96 2.70 6.35 2.07
N SER A 97 2.46 5.21 1.44
CA SER A 97 2.03 3.99 2.11
C SER A 97 2.72 2.75 1.53
N GLY A 98 2.86 1.72 2.36
CA GLY A 98 3.26 0.37 1.92
C GLY A 98 2.11 -0.42 1.28
N ASP A 99 0.86 0.05 1.40
CA ASP A 99 -0.33 -0.62 0.88
C ASP A 99 -0.52 -0.41 -0.63
N ASN A 100 -1.49 -1.13 -1.20
CA ASN A 100 -1.84 -1.02 -2.61
C ASN A 100 -2.24 0.43 -2.98
N PRO A 101 -1.70 1.01 -4.08
CA PRO A 101 -1.94 2.41 -4.45
C PRO A 101 -3.41 2.73 -4.70
N VAL A 102 -4.20 1.80 -5.25
CA VAL A 102 -5.64 2.01 -5.50
C VAL A 102 -6.37 2.19 -4.18
N THR A 103 -6.16 1.27 -3.22
CA THR A 103 -6.76 1.38 -1.87
C THR A 103 -6.38 2.69 -1.18
N VAL A 104 -5.08 3.05 -1.23
CA VAL A 104 -4.58 4.30 -0.59
C VAL A 104 -5.20 5.53 -1.25
N SER A 105 -5.35 5.53 -2.58
CA SER A 105 -6.00 6.60 -3.33
C SER A 105 -7.46 6.77 -2.92
N GLU A 106 -8.22 5.69 -2.82
CA GLU A 106 -9.64 5.75 -2.41
C GLU A 106 -9.80 6.25 -0.97
N ILE A 107 -8.93 5.82 -0.06
CA ILE A 107 -8.92 6.34 1.32
C ILE A 107 -8.57 7.84 1.32
N ALA A 108 -7.57 8.26 0.55
CA ALA A 108 -7.17 9.65 0.44
C ALA A 108 -8.27 10.54 -0.15
N LYS A 109 -9.01 10.06 -1.16
CA LYS A 109 -10.20 10.74 -1.71
C LYS A 109 -11.28 10.92 -0.66
N LYS A 110 -11.63 9.84 0.07
CA LYS A 110 -12.60 9.87 1.17
C LYS A 110 -12.18 10.81 2.30
N ALA A 111 -10.87 10.94 2.56
CA ALA A 111 -10.31 11.90 3.52
C ALA A 111 -10.29 13.35 3.02
N GLY A 112 -10.65 13.61 1.75
CA GLY A 112 -10.70 14.96 1.18
C GLY A 112 -9.34 15.49 0.73
N ILE A 113 -8.35 14.63 0.49
CA ILE A 113 -7.03 15.02 -0.01
C ILE A 113 -7.16 15.39 -1.50
N ARG A 114 -6.70 16.59 -1.86
CA ARG A 114 -6.74 17.07 -3.24
C ARG A 114 -5.81 16.28 -4.14
N HIS A 115 -6.27 15.98 -5.35
CA HIS A 115 -5.52 15.23 -6.37
C HIS A 115 -5.14 13.81 -5.94
N ALA A 116 -5.93 13.19 -5.06
CA ALA A 116 -5.70 11.82 -4.61
C ALA A 116 -5.82 10.79 -5.75
N GLU A 117 -6.49 11.14 -6.85
CA GLU A 117 -6.56 10.34 -8.09
C GLU A 117 -5.18 10.19 -8.79
N LYS A 118 -4.25 11.12 -8.52
CA LYS A 118 -2.87 11.04 -9.04
C LYS A 118 -2.06 10.08 -8.19
N GLN A 119 -2.22 8.81 -8.46
CA GLN A 119 -1.54 7.73 -7.74
C GLN A 119 -0.47 7.05 -8.57
N VAL A 120 0.49 6.40 -7.92
CA VAL A 120 1.52 5.57 -8.54
C VAL A 120 1.88 4.38 -7.66
N ASP A 121 2.13 3.24 -8.31
CA ASP A 121 2.75 2.09 -7.67
C ASP A 121 4.27 2.31 -7.61
N ALA A 122 4.79 2.54 -6.40
CA ALA A 122 6.22 2.77 -6.21
C ALA A 122 7.08 1.54 -6.55
N ALA A 123 6.51 0.35 -6.59
CA ALA A 123 7.21 -0.85 -7.05
C ALA A 123 7.63 -0.76 -8.53
N THR A 124 7.00 0.11 -9.33
CA THR A 124 7.38 0.38 -10.73
C THR A 124 8.52 1.39 -10.87
N LEU A 125 8.82 2.16 -9.83
CA LEU A 125 9.84 3.20 -9.81
C LEU A 125 11.20 2.60 -9.47
N LYS A 126 11.91 2.07 -10.47
CA LYS A 126 13.15 1.29 -10.29
C LYS A 126 14.42 2.14 -10.07
N THR A 127 14.37 3.45 -10.31
CA THR A 127 15.54 4.33 -10.20
C THR A 127 15.24 5.55 -9.34
N ALA A 128 16.25 6.11 -8.70
CA ALA A 128 16.14 7.36 -7.93
C ALA A 128 15.59 8.52 -8.78
N GLU A 129 15.95 8.57 -10.08
CA GLU A 129 15.44 9.58 -11.00
C GLU A 129 13.93 9.40 -11.25
N ALA A 130 13.45 8.16 -11.40
CA ALA A 130 12.04 7.87 -11.54
C ALA A 130 11.25 8.32 -10.29
N VAL A 131 11.80 8.08 -9.09
CA VAL A 131 11.21 8.54 -7.83
C VAL A 131 11.17 10.08 -7.77
N ARG A 132 12.24 10.79 -8.17
CA ARG A 132 12.28 12.26 -8.22
C ARG A 132 11.24 12.84 -9.19
N LYS A 133 11.08 12.25 -10.37
CA LYS A 133 10.06 12.65 -11.34
C LYS A 133 8.64 12.40 -10.80
N ALA A 134 8.43 11.24 -10.17
CA ALA A 134 7.16 10.86 -9.56
C ALA A 134 6.76 11.82 -8.43
N ALA A 135 7.71 12.29 -7.60
CA ALA A 135 7.46 13.22 -6.50
C ALA A 135 6.78 14.53 -6.96
N LYS A 136 7.05 14.98 -8.21
CA LYS A 136 6.41 16.17 -8.82
C LYS A 136 5.00 15.88 -9.33
N LYS A 137 4.77 14.67 -9.84
CA LYS A 137 3.58 14.33 -10.62
C LYS A 137 2.45 13.77 -9.77
N TYR A 138 2.78 12.93 -8.79
CA TYR A 138 1.80 12.14 -8.05
C TYR A 138 1.56 12.68 -6.64
N THR A 139 0.37 12.41 -6.14
CA THR A 139 -0.06 12.76 -4.78
C THR A 139 -0.02 11.55 -3.87
N VAL A 140 -0.38 10.38 -4.41
CA VAL A 140 -0.46 9.12 -3.66
C VAL A 140 0.59 8.15 -4.17
N PHE A 141 1.35 7.57 -3.25
CA PHE A 141 2.38 6.57 -3.50
C PHE A 141 2.03 5.32 -2.70
N GLY A 142 1.75 4.23 -3.41
CA GLY A 142 1.52 2.92 -2.80
C GLY A 142 2.72 1.99 -2.96
N ARG A 143 2.79 0.92 -2.17
CA ARG A 143 3.90 -0.06 -2.14
C ARG A 143 5.28 0.55 -2.00
N VAL A 144 5.37 1.63 -1.24
CA VAL A 144 6.62 2.37 -1.02
C VAL A 144 7.53 1.61 -0.06
N THR A 145 8.80 1.46 -0.42
CA THR A 145 9.84 0.96 0.48
C THR A 145 10.38 2.08 1.37
N PRO A 146 10.99 1.77 2.53
CA PRO A 146 11.60 2.79 3.39
C PRO A 146 12.63 3.65 2.66
N GLU A 147 13.43 3.05 1.76
CA GLU A 147 14.39 3.80 0.97
C GLU A 147 13.74 4.76 -0.02
N GLN A 148 12.68 4.32 -0.72
CA GLN A 148 11.91 5.19 -1.62
C GLN A 148 11.24 6.33 -0.86
N LYS A 149 10.77 6.10 0.37
CA LYS A 149 10.22 7.13 1.25
C LYS A 149 11.25 8.23 1.51
N ARG A 150 12.48 7.85 1.87
CA ARG A 150 13.61 8.78 2.04
C ARG A 150 13.90 9.58 0.77
N LEU A 151 13.95 8.91 -0.39
CA LEU A 151 14.19 9.55 -1.68
C LEU A 151 13.07 10.54 -2.07
N LEU A 152 11.81 10.25 -1.78
CA LEU A 152 10.67 11.15 -2.01
C LEU A 152 10.81 12.42 -1.19
N VAL A 153 11.11 12.32 0.10
CA VAL A 153 11.33 13.47 0.99
C VAL A 153 12.51 14.31 0.50
N GLN A 154 13.61 13.67 0.14
CA GLN A 154 14.78 14.36 -0.40
C GLN A 154 14.45 15.09 -1.72
N ALA A 155 13.75 14.44 -2.63
CA ALA A 155 13.34 15.03 -3.90
C ALA A 155 12.45 16.27 -3.74
N LEU A 156 11.58 16.28 -2.72
CA LEU A 156 10.76 17.45 -2.42
C LEU A 156 11.60 18.61 -1.83
N LYS A 157 12.57 18.31 -0.96
CA LYS A 157 13.51 19.30 -0.42
C LYS A 157 14.40 19.90 -1.52
N GLU A 158 14.90 19.09 -2.45
CA GLU A 158 15.69 19.53 -3.62
C GLU A 158 14.90 20.48 -4.54
N GLN A 159 13.56 20.43 -4.50
CA GLN A 159 12.66 21.37 -5.19
C GLN A 159 12.43 22.67 -4.41
N GLY A 160 13.16 22.91 -3.33
CA GLY A 160 12.98 24.10 -2.48
C GLY A 160 11.76 24.09 -1.58
N LYS A 161 11.09 22.91 -1.41
CA LYS A 161 9.93 22.80 -0.53
C LYS A 161 10.35 22.57 0.91
N THR A 162 9.66 23.22 1.84
CA THR A 162 9.70 22.84 3.27
C THR A 162 8.83 21.63 3.45
N VAL A 163 9.41 20.55 3.97
CA VAL A 163 8.72 19.25 4.11
C VAL A 163 8.56 18.90 5.58
N ALA A 164 7.33 18.65 5.98
CA ALA A 164 7.00 17.97 7.23
C ALA A 164 6.51 16.55 6.91
N MET A 165 6.86 15.60 7.76
CA MET A 165 6.42 14.22 7.64
C MET A 165 5.78 13.78 8.95
N THR A 166 4.66 13.08 8.84
CA THR A 166 3.99 12.46 9.97
C THR A 166 3.72 10.99 9.67
N GLY A 167 3.90 10.14 10.63
CA GLY A 167 3.69 8.70 10.56
C GLY A 167 3.38 8.13 11.92
N ASP A 168 3.19 6.83 12.00
CA ASP A 168 2.91 6.11 13.24
C ASP A 168 4.19 5.60 13.95
N GLY A 169 5.34 5.82 13.36
CA GLY A 169 6.64 5.44 13.92
C GLY A 169 7.00 3.96 13.79
N VAL A 170 6.12 3.13 13.24
CA VAL A 170 6.39 1.68 13.12
C VAL A 170 7.22 1.34 11.87
N ASN A 171 6.99 2.05 10.77
CA ASN A 171 7.66 1.82 9.49
C ASN A 171 8.19 3.12 8.85
N ASP A 172 8.45 4.11 9.66
CA ASP A 172 8.89 5.45 9.21
C ASP A 172 10.41 5.58 9.08
#